data_35c2644cfafc6e8510ceffbba9c33234
#
_entry.id   35c2644cfafc6e8510ceffbba9c33234
#
_cell.length_a   1.000
_cell.length_b   1.000
_cell.length_c   1.000
_cell.angle_alpha   90.00
_cell.angle_beta   90.00
_cell.angle_gamma   90.00
#
_symmetry.space_group_name_H-M   'P 1'
#
loop_
_entity.id
_entity.type
_entity.pdbx_description
1 polymer ?
#
loop_
_entity_poly.entity_id
_entity_poly.type
_entity_poly.pdbx_seq_one_letter_code
_entity_poly.pdbx_strand_id
1 'polypeptide(L)'
;MENKKNFYIDGKWVAPKSKQEIKVINPATEENCAVISLGNKEDIDYAVSSAKKAYSTWAFSPKEERIRLLEKLYENYKKRWADIAAAITTEMGAPKDFATKLQAGTGAAHLKSFIRYLKNFEFEKPLGEHAPNQRLIYEPKGVCALITPWNWPMNQVCLKVAPALASGCTMILKPSELAPLSSMILAELIDETKFPAGVFNLVNGDGETTGNALTSHPDVNMISFTGSTRAGALISQNAAKDFKRVSLELGGKGANIIFKDADPDAIERGALRCFRNSGQSCNAPTRMLVEKSMYNEAVERLKKYTEN
;
A
#
# COMPACT_ATOMS: atom_id res chain seq x y z
N MET A 1 -11.47 -23.18 -1.79
CA MET A 1 -11.58 -21.94 -2.60
C MET A 1 -12.61 -21.02 -1.93
N GLU A 2 -12.22 -19.84 -1.57
CA GLU A 2 -13.10 -18.88 -0.89
C GLU A 2 -13.47 -17.76 -1.87
N ASN A 3 -14.78 -17.54 -2.09
CA ASN A 3 -15.28 -16.48 -2.95
C ASN A 3 -15.44 -15.20 -2.13
N LYS A 4 -14.58 -14.19 -2.40
CA LYS A 4 -14.61 -12.87 -1.72
C LYS A 4 -15.15 -11.82 -2.67
N LYS A 5 -16.48 -11.83 -2.86
CA LYS A 5 -17.14 -10.98 -3.86
C LYS A 5 -17.64 -9.64 -3.35
N ASN A 6 -17.77 -9.46 -2.03
CA ASN A 6 -18.27 -8.22 -1.44
C ASN A 6 -17.17 -7.18 -1.31
N PHE A 7 -17.57 -5.91 -1.38
CA PHE A 7 -16.73 -4.76 -1.04
C PHE A 7 -16.98 -4.33 0.40
N TYR A 8 -15.98 -3.71 1.04
CA TYR A 8 -16.17 -3.10 2.35
C TYR A 8 -16.41 -1.61 2.18
N ILE A 9 -17.66 -1.16 2.37
CA ILE A 9 -18.05 0.24 2.18
C ILE A 9 -18.97 0.65 3.33
N ASP A 10 -18.77 1.85 3.86
CA ASP A 10 -19.61 2.43 4.91
C ASP A 10 -19.74 1.55 6.16
N GLY A 11 -18.61 0.95 6.57
CA GLY A 11 -18.52 0.11 7.76
C GLY A 11 -19.19 -1.26 7.63
N LYS A 12 -19.46 -1.76 6.42
CA LYS A 12 -20.11 -3.05 6.18
C LYS A 12 -19.67 -3.70 4.88
N TRP A 13 -19.82 -5.01 4.81
CA TRP A 13 -19.63 -5.77 3.58
C TRP A 13 -20.88 -5.70 2.72
N VAL A 14 -20.75 -5.19 1.50
CA VAL A 14 -21.84 -4.95 0.55
C VAL A 14 -21.63 -5.70 -0.75
N ALA A 15 -22.73 -6.17 -1.35
CA ALA A 15 -22.70 -6.74 -2.68
C ALA A 15 -22.34 -5.66 -3.72
N PRO A 16 -21.49 -5.99 -4.70
CA PRO A 16 -21.16 -5.06 -5.79
C PRO A 16 -22.37 -4.74 -6.65
N LYS A 17 -22.38 -3.56 -7.24
CA LYS A 17 -23.34 -3.18 -8.29
C LYS A 17 -22.95 -3.81 -9.63
N SER A 18 -21.64 -3.93 -9.86
CA SER A 18 -21.09 -4.65 -11.00
C SER A 18 -21.36 -6.17 -10.90
N LYS A 19 -21.59 -6.82 -12.04
CA LYS A 19 -21.66 -8.28 -12.15
C LYS A 19 -20.36 -8.91 -12.65
N GLN A 20 -19.32 -8.08 -12.87
CA GLN A 20 -18.06 -8.55 -13.39
C GLN A 20 -17.23 -9.18 -12.26
N GLU A 21 -16.61 -10.30 -12.58
CA GLU A 21 -15.79 -11.09 -11.67
C GLU A 21 -14.48 -11.47 -12.34
N ILE A 22 -13.44 -11.66 -11.53
CA ILE A 22 -12.15 -12.17 -12.00
C ILE A 22 -11.65 -13.28 -11.07
N LYS A 23 -10.95 -14.23 -11.65
CA LYS A 23 -10.27 -15.29 -10.92
C LYS A 23 -8.93 -14.78 -10.39
N VAL A 24 -8.66 -15.00 -9.13
CA VAL A 24 -7.33 -14.81 -8.54
C VAL A 24 -6.55 -16.10 -8.74
N ILE A 25 -5.44 -16.01 -9.41
CA ILE A 25 -4.61 -17.17 -9.75
C ILE A 25 -3.49 -17.32 -8.73
N ASN A 26 -3.30 -18.52 -8.21
CA ASN A 26 -2.09 -18.86 -7.46
C ASN A 26 -0.95 -19.08 -8.45
N PRO A 27 0.10 -18.23 -8.46
CA PRO A 27 1.15 -18.30 -9.46
C PRO A 27 2.06 -19.54 -9.30
N ALA A 28 2.03 -20.22 -8.17
CA ALA A 28 2.81 -21.44 -7.95
C ALA A 28 2.16 -22.68 -8.53
N THR A 29 0.82 -22.73 -8.61
CA THR A 29 0.05 -23.87 -9.14
C THR A 29 -0.66 -23.56 -10.45
N GLU A 30 -0.70 -22.27 -10.84
CA GLU A 30 -1.45 -21.75 -11.99
C GLU A 30 -2.97 -21.99 -11.90
N GLU A 31 -3.45 -22.37 -10.72
CA GLU A 31 -4.85 -22.67 -10.46
C GLU A 31 -5.58 -21.47 -9.86
N ASN A 32 -6.89 -21.45 -10.05
CA ASN A 32 -7.76 -20.49 -9.42
C ASN A 32 -7.85 -20.73 -7.91
N CYS A 33 -7.42 -19.76 -7.10
CA CYS A 33 -7.47 -19.84 -5.63
C CYS A 33 -8.62 -19.03 -5.02
N ALA A 34 -9.21 -18.08 -5.74
CA ALA A 34 -10.37 -17.30 -5.31
C ALA A 34 -11.07 -16.63 -6.49
N VAL A 35 -12.27 -16.10 -6.25
CA VAL A 35 -12.98 -15.23 -7.19
C VAL A 35 -13.33 -13.94 -6.45
N ILE A 36 -13.04 -12.79 -7.07
CA ILE A 36 -13.41 -11.46 -6.59
C ILE A 36 -14.29 -10.74 -7.61
N SER A 37 -15.06 -9.77 -7.15
CA SER A 37 -15.80 -8.86 -8.03
C SER A 37 -14.93 -7.70 -8.48
N LEU A 38 -15.21 -7.17 -9.67
CA LEU A 38 -14.62 -5.93 -10.19
C LEU A 38 -15.64 -4.80 -10.03
N GLY A 39 -15.27 -3.76 -9.28
CA GLY A 39 -16.12 -2.59 -9.06
C GLY A 39 -16.25 -1.73 -10.32
N ASN A 40 -17.42 -1.13 -10.48
CA ASN A 40 -17.70 -0.16 -11.53
C ASN A 40 -17.78 1.28 -10.97
N LYS A 41 -18.20 2.21 -11.83
CA LYS A 41 -18.37 3.61 -11.43
C LYS A 41 -19.36 3.78 -10.27
N GLU A 42 -20.47 3.06 -10.25
CA GLU A 42 -21.50 3.17 -9.20
C GLU A 42 -20.96 2.70 -7.83
N ASP A 43 -20.14 1.64 -7.82
CA ASP A 43 -19.48 1.15 -6.61
C ASP A 43 -18.49 2.20 -6.07
N ILE A 44 -17.75 2.86 -6.97
CA ILE A 44 -16.82 3.93 -6.60
C ILE A 44 -17.57 5.17 -6.11
N ASP A 45 -18.64 5.60 -6.79
CA ASP A 45 -19.47 6.73 -6.37
C ASP A 45 -20.02 6.50 -4.95
N TYR A 46 -20.47 5.27 -4.65
CA TYR A 46 -20.94 4.90 -3.31
C TYR A 46 -19.81 4.95 -2.25
N ALA A 47 -18.65 4.38 -2.56
CA ALA A 47 -17.50 4.38 -1.65
C ALA A 47 -16.97 5.80 -1.37
N VAL A 48 -16.87 6.64 -2.41
CA VAL A 48 -16.42 8.03 -2.28
C VAL A 48 -17.43 8.88 -1.52
N SER A 49 -18.75 8.71 -1.77
CA SER A 49 -19.80 9.39 -1.03
C SER A 49 -19.75 9.05 0.46
N SER A 50 -19.56 7.75 0.79
CA SER A 50 -19.38 7.30 2.16
C SER A 50 -18.14 7.93 2.82
N ALA A 51 -17.00 7.92 2.12
CA ALA A 51 -15.76 8.53 2.61
C ALA A 51 -15.91 10.05 2.83
N LYS A 52 -16.55 10.76 1.90
CA LYS A 52 -16.83 12.19 2.01
C LYS A 52 -17.71 12.53 3.22
N LYS A 53 -18.74 11.73 3.45
CA LYS A 53 -19.61 11.86 4.62
C LYS A 53 -18.83 11.64 5.92
N ALA A 54 -18.03 10.59 6.00
CA ALA A 54 -17.21 10.28 7.17
C ALA A 54 -16.15 11.35 7.43
N TYR A 55 -15.60 11.98 6.40
CA TYR A 55 -14.59 13.02 6.52
C TYR A 55 -15.06 14.20 7.38
N SER A 56 -16.34 14.59 7.31
CA SER A 56 -16.88 15.73 8.07
C SER A 56 -16.74 15.60 9.59
N THR A 57 -16.56 14.38 10.09
CA THR A 57 -16.36 14.10 11.52
C THR A 57 -14.96 13.55 11.81
N TRP A 58 -14.47 12.62 10.99
CA TRP A 58 -13.17 11.98 11.18
C TRP A 58 -11.99 12.96 11.12
N ALA A 59 -12.06 13.96 10.25
CA ALA A 59 -11.02 14.99 10.11
C ALA A 59 -10.75 15.75 11.42
N PHE A 60 -11.76 15.87 12.26
CA PHE A 60 -11.70 16.56 13.55
C PHE A 60 -11.59 15.60 14.74
N SER A 61 -11.41 14.29 14.49
CA SER A 61 -11.22 13.32 15.55
C SER A 61 -9.97 13.65 16.39
N PRO A 62 -10.04 13.48 17.72
CA PRO A 62 -8.87 13.69 18.58
C PRO A 62 -7.69 12.79 18.17
N LYS A 63 -6.47 13.31 18.30
CA LYS A 63 -5.24 12.55 18.03
C LYS A 63 -5.19 11.23 18.83
N GLU A 64 -5.62 11.29 20.08
CA GLU A 64 -5.65 10.16 21.02
C GLU A 64 -6.60 9.05 20.54
N GLU A 65 -7.73 9.40 19.96
CA GLU A 65 -8.68 8.44 19.40
C GLU A 65 -8.08 7.72 18.19
N ARG A 66 -7.42 8.45 17.30
CA ARG A 66 -6.70 7.87 16.14
C ARG A 66 -5.57 6.94 16.58
N ILE A 67 -4.80 7.33 17.62
CA ILE A 67 -3.75 6.46 18.21
C ILE A 67 -4.38 5.19 18.75
N ARG A 68 -5.42 5.29 19.57
CA ARG A 68 -6.11 4.14 20.18
C ARG A 68 -6.62 3.15 19.13
N LEU A 69 -7.24 3.64 18.05
CA LEU A 69 -7.73 2.79 16.97
C LEU A 69 -6.60 2.15 16.18
N LEU A 70 -5.52 2.88 15.88
CA LEU A 70 -4.35 2.33 15.19
C LEU A 70 -3.63 1.28 16.04
N GLU A 71 -3.51 1.48 17.35
CA GLU A 71 -2.96 0.48 18.27
C GLU A 71 -3.80 -0.80 18.29
N LYS A 72 -5.13 -0.66 18.36
CA LYS A 72 -6.06 -1.79 18.29
C LYS A 72 -5.96 -2.52 16.95
N LEU A 73 -5.87 -1.79 15.83
CA LEU A 73 -5.66 -2.39 14.51
C LEU A 73 -4.33 -3.17 14.45
N TYR A 74 -3.26 -2.62 15.01
CA TYR A 74 -1.96 -3.30 15.08
C TYR A 74 -2.04 -4.59 15.90
N GLU A 75 -2.73 -4.59 17.05
CA GLU A 75 -2.95 -5.80 17.84
C GLU A 75 -3.78 -6.85 17.09
N ASN A 76 -4.85 -6.44 16.40
CA ASN A 76 -5.64 -7.35 15.57
C ASN A 76 -4.81 -7.91 14.39
N TYR A 77 -3.98 -7.08 13.76
CA TYR A 77 -3.05 -7.50 12.71
C TYR A 77 -2.11 -8.61 13.20
N LYS A 78 -1.55 -8.46 14.39
CA LYS A 78 -0.68 -9.50 14.98
C LYS A 78 -1.39 -10.83 15.19
N LYS A 79 -2.66 -10.81 15.60
CA LYS A 79 -3.47 -12.04 15.77
C LYS A 79 -3.71 -12.78 14.46
N ARG A 80 -3.85 -12.05 13.35
CA ARG A 80 -4.12 -12.60 12.01
C ARG A 80 -2.87 -12.64 11.11
N TRP A 81 -1.68 -12.54 11.71
CA TRP A 81 -0.40 -12.54 10.98
C TRP A 81 -0.23 -13.76 10.07
N ALA A 82 -0.52 -14.95 10.58
CA ALA A 82 -0.40 -16.18 9.82
C ALA A 82 -1.36 -16.24 8.62
N ASP A 83 -2.59 -15.75 8.80
CA ASP A 83 -3.59 -15.69 7.73
C ASP A 83 -3.17 -14.71 6.62
N ILE A 84 -2.64 -13.56 7.00
CA ILE A 84 -2.10 -12.57 6.05
C ILE A 84 -0.92 -13.17 5.27
N ALA A 85 0.02 -13.81 5.94
CA ALA A 85 1.16 -14.44 5.30
C ALA A 85 0.72 -15.59 4.35
N ALA A 86 -0.25 -16.39 4.75
CA ALA A 86 -0.81 -17.46 3.93
C ALA A 86 -1.53 -16.90 2.69
N ALA A 87 -2.31 -15.84 2.83
CA ALA A 87 -2.96 -15.16 1.71
C ALA A 87 -1.92 -14.66 0.70
N ILE A 88 -0.85 -13.99 1.17
CA ILE A 88 0.24 -13.49 0.32
C ILE A 88 0.94 -14.65 -0.40
N THR A 89 1.21 -15.76 0.29
CA THR A 89 1.80 -16.95 -0.37
C THR A 89 0.89 -17.45 -1.47
N THR A 90 -0.42 -17.49 -1.24
CA THR A 90 -1.39 -18.03 -2.19
C THR A 90 -1.60 -17.12 -3.40
N GLU A 91 -1.79 -15.81 -3.19
CA GLU A 91 -2.15 -14.87 -4.26
C GLU A 91 -0.95 -14.33 -5.05
N MET A 92 0.24 -14.31 -4.45
CA MET A 92 1.43 -13.66 -5.02
C MET A 92 2.61 -14.63 -5.20
N GLY A 93 2.53 -15.85 -4.64
CA GLY A 93 3.57 -16.86 -4.76
C GLY A 93 4.79 -16.65 -3.87
N ALA A 94 4.73 -15.78 -2.87
CA ALA A 94 5.85 -15.58 -1.96
C ALA A 94 6.13 -16.86 -1.15
N PRO A 95 7.40 -17.32 -1.01
CA PRO A 95 7.75 -18.41 -0.12
C PRO A 95 7.23 -18.17 1.30
N LYS A 96 6.75 -19.20 2.00
CA LYS A 96 6.11 -19.09 3.33
C LYS A 96 6.93 -18.27 4.33
N ASP A 97 8.24 -18.54 4.42
CA ASP A 97 9.14 -17.81 5.32
C ASP A 97 9.26 -16.34 4.95
N PHE A 98 9.36 -16.05 3.65
CA PHE A 98 9.44 -14.69 3.14
C PHE A 98 8.12 -13.94 3.35
N ALA A 99 6.98 -14.58 3.07
CA ALA A 99 5.65 -14.03 3.32
C ALA A 99 5.46 -13.69 4.79
N THR A 100 5.86 -14.60 5.70
CA THR A 100 5.71 -14.40 7.14
C THR A 100 6.65 -13.34 7.70
N LYS A 101 7.96 -13.45 7.40
CA LYS A 101 8.99 -12.59 8.03
C LYS A 101 9.06 -11.19 7.41
N LEU A 102 8.88 -11.09 6.09
CA LEU A 102 9.08 -9.83 5.37
C LEU A 102 7.79 -9.22 4.84
N GLN A 103 6.99 -9.95 4.07
CA GLN A 103 5.80 -9.39 3.45
C GLN A 103 4.77 -8.93 4.50
N ALA A 104 4.30 -9.81 5.38
CA ALA A 104 3.42 -9.46 6.49
C ALA A 104 4.13 -8.56 7.51
N GLY A 105 5.43 -8.80 7.74
CA GLY A 105 6.25 -8.04 8.67
C GLY A 105 6.38 -6.56 8.33
N THR A 106 6.53 -6.20 7.06
CA THR A 106 6.61 -4.80 6.64
C THR A 106 5.29 -4.07 6.83
N GLY A 107 4.14 -4.73 6.59
CA GLY A 107 2.82 -4.16 6.89
C GLY A 107 2.67 -3.78 8.36
N ALA A 108 3.01 -4.70 9.28
CA ALA A 108 3.00 -4.44 10.72
C ALA A 108 3.99 -3.32 11.11
N ALA A 109 5.18 -3.29 10.49
CA ALA A 109 6.18 -2.26 10.76
C ALA A 109 5.68 -0.85 10.39
N HIS A 110 4.94 -0.72 9.28
CA HIS A 110 4.31 0.55 8.92
C HIS A 110 3.26 0.99 9.94
N LEU A 111 2.34 0.11 10.34
CA LEU A 111 1.36 0.42 11.40
C LEU A 111 2.06 0.92 12.66
N LYS A 112 3.05 0.18 13.16
CA LYS A 112 3.84 0.55 14.34
C LYS A 112 4.55 1.89 14.18
N SER A 113 5.13 2.15 13.02
CA SER A 113 5.85 3.40 12.74
C SER A 113 4.92 4.60 12.72
N PHE A 114 3.76 4.52 12.09
CA PHE A 114 2.81 5.62 12.04
C PHE A 114 2.13 5.87 13.38
N ILE A 115 1.92 4.86 14.24
CA ILE A 115 1.52 5.05 15.64
C ILE A 115 2.58 5.90 16.37
N ARG A 116 3.86 5.53 16.25
CA ARG A 116 4.97 6.26 16.88
C ARG A 116 5.07 7.70 16.38
N TYR A 117 4.96 7.91 15.06
CA TYR A 117 4.98 9.26 14.48
C TYR A 117 3.80 10.09 14.94
N LEU A 118 2.60 9.53 14.96
CA LEU A 118 1.39 10.23 15.40
C LEU A 118 1.49 10.68 16.87
N LYS A 119 2.02 9.84 17.77
CA LYS A 119 2.24 10.20 19.18
C LYS A 119 3.06 11.48 19.35
N ASN A 120 4.05 11.69 18.49
CA ASN A 120 4.98 12.82 18.56
C ASN A 120 4.64 13.94 17.57
N PHE A 121 3.59 13.80 16.76
CA PHE A 121 3.25 14.79 15.74
C PHE A 121 2.41 15.93 16.33
N GLU A 122 2.84 17.15 16.09
CA GLU A 122 2.14 18.39 16.47
C GLU A 122 1.38 18.91 15.24
N PHE A 123 0.05 18.83 15.30
CA PHE A 123 -0.82 19.34 14.23
C PHE A 123 -0.90 20.86 14.20
N GLU A 124 -0.54 21.52 15.29
CA GLU A 124 -0.48 22.96 15.40
C GLU A 124 0.79 23.37 16.14
N LYS A 125 1.54 24.31 15.59
CA LYS A 125 2.75 24.86 16.21
C LYS A 125 2.96 26.32 15.81
N PRO A 126 3.70 27.14 16.60
CA PRO A 126 4.12 28.47 16.19
C PRO A 126 4.83 28.45 14.84
N LEU A 127 4.61 29.44 14.01
CA LEU A 127 5.30 29.55 12.71
C LEU A 127 6.81 29.80 12.89
N GLY A 128 7.19 30.58 13.90
CA GLY A 128 8.56 30.88 14.26
C GLY A 128 8.66 32.17 15.06
N GLU A 129 9.83 32.49 15.58
CA GLU A 129 10.09 33.69 16.38
C GLU A 129 9.83 35.00 15.59
N HIS A 130 10.03 34.97 14.28
CA HIS A 130 9.79 36.11 13.38
C HIS A 130 8.29 36.40 13.19
N ALA A 131 7.39 35.50 13.60
CA ALA A 131 5.94 35.64 13.44
C ALA A 131 5.19 35.07 14.66
N PRO A 132 5.34 35.67 15.86
CA PRO A 132 4.89 35.07 17.13
C PRO A 132 3.37 34.89 17.21
N ASN A 133 2.60 35.67 16.45
CA ASN A 133 1.14 35.59 16.40
C ASN A 133 0.60 34.69 15.28
N GLN A 134 1.48 34.02 14.52
CA GLN A 134 1.11 33.13 13.43
C GLN A 134 1.34 31.67 13.81
N ARG A 135 0.47 30.81 13.30
CA ARG A 135 0.53 29.37 13.56
C ARG A 135 0.56 28.58 12.27
N LEU A 136 1.32 27.50 12.28
CA LEU A 136 1.32 26.48 11.25
C LEU A 136 0.34 25.38 11.68
N ILE A 137 -0.71 25.18 10.88
CA ILE A 137 -1.74 24.18 11.13
C ILE A 137 -1.67 23.10 10.04
N TYR A 138 -1.61 21.84 10.45
CA TYR A 138 -1.67 20.69 9.57
C TYR A 138 -3.08 20.12 9.56
N GLU A 139 -3.72 20.13 8.39
CA GLU A 139 -5.07 19.62 8.20
C GLU A 139 -5.08 18.34 7.35
N PRO A 140 -6.04 17.42 7.59
CA PRO A 140 -6.24 16.26 6.73
C PRO A 140 -6.52 16.67 5.29
N LYS A 141 -5.97 15.93 4.33
CA LYS A 141 -6.09 16.29 2.90
C LYS A 141 -7.48 16.08 2.32
N GLY A 142 -8.34 15.28 2.95
CA GLY A 142 -9.67 14.93 2.45
C GLY A 142 -9.82 13.44 2.17
N VAL A 143 -10.58 13.14 1.12
CA VAL A 143 -10.79 11.77 0.63
C VAL A 143 -9.59 11.34 -0.22
N CYS A 144 -8.96 10.22 0.15
CA CYS A 144 -7.78 9.68 -0.51
C CYS A 144 -8.11 8.42 -1.33
N ALA A 145 -7.71 8.40 -2.58
CA ALA A 145 -7.64 7.18 -3.39
C ALA A 145 -6.30 6.50 -3.16
N LEU A 146 -6.33 5.29 -2.62
CA LEU A 146 -5.14 4.48 -2.34
C LEU A 146 -5.12 3.28 -3.30
N ILE A 147 -4.15 3.25 -4.22
CA ILE A 147 -4.04 2.22 -5.25
C ILE A 147 -2.71 1.52 -5.11
N THR A 148 -2.72 0.19 -4.94
CA THR A 148 -1.54 -0.61 -4.61
C THR A 148 -1.27 -1.72 -5.61
N PRO A 149 0.01 -2.05 -5.84
CA PRO A 149 0.43 -3.15 -6.71
C PRO A 149 0.36 -4.50 -5.98
N TRP A 150 0.70 -5.57 -6.71
CA TRP A 150 0.64 -6.96 -6.26
C TRP A 150 1.93 -7.47 -5.60
N ASN A 151 3.08 -6.85 -5.88
CA ASN A 151 4.41 -7.42 -5.58
C ASN A 151 4.83 -7.36 -4.10
N TRP A 152 4.31 -6.38 -3.35
CA TRP A 152 4.50 -6.22 -1.90
C TRP A 152 3.17 -5.82 -1.26
N PRO A 153 2.15 -6.72 -1.23
CA PRO A 153 0.77 -6.34 -0.92
C PRO A 153 0.65 -5.55 0.39
N MET A 154 0.99 -6.16 1.52
CA MET A 154 0.79 -5.51 2.82
C MET A 154 1.77 -4.37 3.10
N ASN A 155 2.98 -4.41 2.52
CA ASN A 155 3.88 -3.27 2.58
C ASN A 155 3.22 -2.02 1.96
N GLN A 156 2.72 -2.16 0.73
CA GLN A 156 2.14 -1.04 -0.02
C GLN A 156 0.80 -0.57 0.55
N VAL A 157 -0.03 -1.49 1.01
CA VAL A 157 -1.32 -1.17 1.61
C VAL A 157 -1.14 -0.44 2.95
N CYS A 158 -0.37 -0.99 3.88
CA CYS A 158 -0.18 -0.37 5.19
C CYS A 158 0.60 0.95 5.13
N LEU A 159 1.55 1.09 4.17
CA LEU A 159 2.27 2.35 3.93
C LEU A 159 1.34 3.50 3.53
N LYS A 160 0.19 3.21 2.93
CA LYS A 160 -0.81 4.20 2.51
C LYS A 160 -1.96 4.33 3.52
N VAL A 161 -2.49 3.22 4.00
CA VAL A 161 -3.64 3.21 4.94
C VAL A 161 -3.26 3.80 6.29
N ALA A 162 -2.12 3.40 6.87
CA ALA A 162 -1.72 3.87 8.20
C ALA A 162 -1.53 5.39 8.28
N PRO A 163 -0.80 6.07 7.37
CA PRO A 163 -0.69 7.52 7.40
C PRO A 163 -2.01 8.24 7.11
N ALA A 164 -2.87 7.70 6.24
CA ALA A 164 -4.18 8.28 5.97
C ALA A 164 -5.07 8.25 7.23
N LEU A 165 -5.11 7.13 7.96
CA LEU A 165 -5.80 7.03 9.25
C LEU A 165 -5.18 7.98 10.29
N ALA A 166 -3.85 8.01 10.40
CA ALA A 166 -3.14 8.84 11.36
C ALA A 166 -3.37 10.34 11.13
N SER A 167 -3.43 10.78 9.88
CA SER A 167 -3.64 12.19 9.54
C SER A 167 -5.11 12.65 9.61
N GLY A 168 -6.09 11.75 9.80
CA GLY A 168 -7.51 12.10 9.79
C GLY A 168 -8.13 12.14 8.39
N CYS A 169 -7.49 11.59 7.37
CA CYS A 169 -8.07 11.40 6.05
C CYS A 169 -9.04 10.22 6.03
N THR A 170 -10.01 10.27 5.14
CA THR A 170 -10.82 9.12 4.75
C THR A 170 -10.33 8.55 3.42
N MET A 171 -10.66 7.29 3.12
CA MET A 171 -10.02 6.65 1.98
C MET A 171 -10.84 5.58 1.30
N ILE A 172 -10.50 5.35 0.02
CA ILE A 172 -10.90 4.19 -0.75
C ILE A 172 -9.62 3.44 -1.14
N LEU A 173 -9.46 2.20 -0.70
CA LEU A 173 -8.39 1.30 -1.10
C LEU A 173 -8.84 0.49 -2.30
N LYS A 174 -8.07 0.57 -3.40
CA LYS A 174 -8.13 -0.36 -4.53
C LYS A 174 -6.83 -1.17 -4.58
N PRO A 175 -6.80 -2.38 -4.04
CA PRO A 175 -5.63 -3.26 -4.19
C PRO A 175 -5.53 -3.76 -5.63
N SER A 176 -4.37 -4.34 -5.98
CA SER A 176 -4.25 -5.05 -7.25
C SER A 176 -5.23 -6.22 -7.31
N GLU A 177 -5.87 -6.41 -8.44
CA GLU A 177 -6.73 -7.55 -8.74
C GLU A 177 -5.97 -8.89 -8.75
N LEU A 178 -4.64 -8.84 -8.87
CA LEU A 178 -3.78 -10.02 -8.82
C LEU A 178 -3.49 -10.50 -7.39
N ALA A 179 -3.50 -9.58 -6.41
CA ALA A 179 -3.21 -9.89 -5.01
C ALA A 179 -4.15 -9.13 -4.05
N PRO A 180 -5.45 -9.45 -4.06
CA PRO A 180 -6.46 -8.72 -3.27
C PRO A 180 -6.72 -9.32 -1.89
N LEU A 181 -6.40 -10.62 -1.67
CA LEU A 181 -6.88 -11.38 -0.52
C LEU A 181 -6.31 -10.87 0.80
N SER A 182 -5.02 -10.57 0.86
CA SER A 182 -4.39 -10.00 2.05
C SER A 182 -4.95 -8.62 2.39
N SER A 183 -5.30 -7.81 1.39
CA SER A 183 -5.96 -6.52 1.58
C SER A 183 -7.39 -6.66 2.11
N MET A 184 -8.11 -7.70 1.70
CA MET A 184 -9.44 -8.01 2.23
C MET A 184 -9.37 -8.46 3.69
N ILE A 185 -8.34 -9.21 4.09
CA ILE A 185 -8.09 -9.51 5.51
C ILE A 185 -7.87 -8.21 6.29
N LEU A 186 -7.13 -7.24 5.76
CA LEU A 186 -6.98 -5.94 6.43
C LEU A 186 -8.33 -5.22 6.59
N ALA A 187 -9.22 -5.30 5.61
CA ALA A 187 -10.57 -4.73 5.74
C ALA A 187 -11.39 -5.43 6.84
N GLU A 188 -11.27 -6.76 7.00
CA GLU A 188 -11.84 -7.50 8.12
C GLU A 188 -11.28 -6.99 9.47
N LEU A 189 -9.97 -6.76 9.56
CA LEU A 189 -9.32 -6.22 10.76
C LEU A 189 -9.77 -4.79 11.10
N ILE A 190 -10.00 -3.97 10.09
CA ILE A 190 -10.53 -2.60 10.26
C ILE A 190 -11.98 -2.67 10.78
N ASP A 191 -12.80 -3.58 10.25
CA ASP A 191 -14.15 -3.82 10.74
C ASP A 191 -14.14 -4.28 12.22
N GLU A 192 -13.32 -5.26 12.56
CA GLU A 192 -13.12 -5.73 13.94
C GLU A 192 -12.62 -4.63 14.89
N THR A 193 -11.81 -3.71 14.37
CA THR A 193 -11.28 -2.57 15.13
C THR A 193 -12.36 -1.55 15.45
N LYS A 194 -13.42 -1.47 14.63
CA LYS A 194 -14.53 -0.54 14.73
C LYS A 194 -14.12 0.91 14.47
N PHE A 195 -13.38 1.14 13.38
CA PHE A 195 -13.27 2.49 12.85
C PHE A 195 -14.66 3.03 12.47
N PRO A 196 -14.90 4.35 12.54
CA PRO A 196 -16.17 4.92 12.11
C PRO A 196 -16.49 4.55 10.65
N ALA A 197 -17.77 4.29 10.38
CA ALA A 197 -18.25 3.94 9.04
C ALA A 197 -17.79 4.97 8.00
N GLY A 198 -17.32 4.50 6.85
CA GLY A 198 -16.83 5.33 5.74
C GLY A 198 -15.40 5.86 5.87
N VAL A 199 -14.75 5.79 7.05
CA VAL A 199 -13.34 6.20 7.20
C VAL A 199 -12.42 5.38 6.28
N PHE A 200 -12.64 4.10 6.22
CA PHE A 200 -11.97 3.18 5.31
C PHE A 200 -12.99 2.44 4.45
N ASN A 201 -12.72 2.39 3.14
CA ASN A 201 -13.51 1.62 2.18
C ASN A 201 -12.55 0.80 1.31
N LEU A 202 -12.97 -0.40 0.89
CA LEU A 202 -12.22 -1.25 -0.03
C LEU A 202 -13.11 -1.65 -1.19
N VAL A 203 -12.64 -1.35 -2.40
CA VAL A 203 -13.28 -1.77 -3.66
C VAL A 203 -12.24 -2.49 -4.51
N ASN A 204 -12.45 -3.77 -4.75
CA ASN A 204 -11.63 -4.52 -5.70
C ASN A 204 -11.99 -4.13 -7.14
N GLY A 205 -11.00 -4.19 -8.03
CA GLY A 205 -11.23 -3.88 -9.44
C GLY A 205 -9.95 -3.73 -10.24
N ASP A 206 -10.13 -3.62 -11.54
CA ASP A 206 -9.04 -3.40 -12.50
C ASP A 206 -8.55 -1.93 -12.52
N GLY A 207 -7.57 -1.66 -13.36
CA GLY A 207 -7.05 -0.30 -13.55
C GLY A 207 -7.91 0.54 -14.49
N GLU A 208 -8.52 -0.08 -15.51
CA GLU A 208 -9.20 0.62 -16.60
C GLU A 208 -10.58 1.11 -16.20
N THR A 209 -11.34 0.30 -15.49
CA THR A 209 -12.70 0.64 -15.04
C THR A 209 -12.67 1.25 -13.64
N THR A 210 -12.34 0.44 -12.63
CA THR A 210 -12.40 0.83 -11.21
C THR A 210 -11.36 1.90 -10.88
N GLY A 211 -10.11 1.70 -11.32
CA GLY A 211 -9.01 2.63 -11.07
C GLY A 211 -9.24 3.98 -11.73
N ASN A 212 -9.71 3.99 -12.99
CA ASN A 212 -10.04 5.21 -13.71
C ASN A 212 -11.21 5.96 -13.07
N ALA A 213 -12.30 5.26 -12.72
CA ALA A 213 -13.44 5.88 -12.03
C ALA A 213 -13.01 6.53 -10.70
N LEU A 214 -12.16 5.85 -9.92
CA LEU A 214 -11.66 6.35 -8.64
C LEU A 214 -10.75 7.58 -8.80
N THR A 215 -9.82 7.56 -9.76
CA THR A 215 -8.85 8.65 -9.95
C THR A 215 -9.45 9.89 -10.59
N SER A 216 -10.52 9.71 -11.38
CA SER A 216 -11.26 10.80 -12.03
C SER A 216 -12.40 11.36 -11.17
N HIS A 217 -12.74 10.77 -10.03
CA HIS A 217 -13.88 11.17 -9.22
C HIS A 217 -13.69 12.58 -8.62
N PRO A 218 -14.60 13.55 -8.80
CA PRO A 218 -14.39 14.95 -8.39
C PRO A 218 -14.19 15.13 -6.88
N ASP A 219 -14.81 14.27 -6.04
CA ASP A 219 -14.70 14.33 -4.59
C ASP A 219 -13.46 13.62 -4.02
N VAL A 220 -12.56 13.10 -4.85
CA VAL A 220 -11.25 12.60 -4.43
C VAL A 220 -10.26 13.75 -4.41
N ASN A 221 -9.63 14.00 -3.27
CA ASN A 221 -8.70 15.11 -3.06
C ASN A 221 -7.23 14.73 -3.26
N MET A 222 -6.89 13.47 -2.99
CA MET A 222 -5.52 12.96 -3.12
C MET A 222 -5.52 11.55 -3.70
N ILE A 223 -4.54 11.28 -4.56
CA ILE A 223 -4.28 9.95 -5.11
C ILE A 223 -2.88 9.52 -4.65
N SER A 224 -2.80 8.38 -3.95
CA SER A 224 -1.54 7.70 -3.66
C SER A 224 -1.49 6.40 -4.44
N PHE A 225 -0.65 6.37 -5.45
CA PHE A 225 -0.51 5.26 -6.40
C PHE A 225 0.88 4.64 -6.33
N THR A 226 0.92 3.32 -6.35
CA THR A 226 2.16 2.56 -6.62
C THR A 226 1.88 1.57 -7.74
N GLY A 227 2.70 1.59 -8.79
CA GLY A 227 2.53 0.71 -9.95
C GLY A 227 3.40 1.08 -11.15
N SER A 228 2.89 0.90 -12.36
CA SER A 228 3.62 1.15 -13.60
C SER A 228 3.71 2.64 -13.94
N THR A 229 4.78 3.04 -14.63
CA THR A 229 4.96 4.41 -15.17
C THR A 229 3.81 4.82 -16.07
N ARG A 230 3.33 3.90 -16.94
CA ARG A 230 2.19 4.15 -17.84
C ARG A 230 0.92 4.51 -17.05
N ALA A 231 0.59 3.74 -16.03
CA ALA A 231 -0.59 4.03 -15.20
C ALA A 231 -0.41 5.32 -14.39
N GLY A 232 0.81 5.59 -13.87
CA GLY A 232 1.11 6.84 -13.17
C GLY A 232 0.92 8.09 -14.05
N ALA A 233 1.30 8.03 -15.33
CA ALA A 233 1.08 9.11 -16.28
C ALA A 233 -0.43 9.37 -16.50
N LEU A 234 -1.24 8.32 -16.73
CA LEU A 234 -2.69 8.43 -16.89
C LEU A 234 -3.37 9.00 -15.64
N ILE A 235 -2.95 8.56 -14.46
CA ILE A 235 -3.45 9.06 -13.18
C ILE A 235 -3.14 10.56 -13.02
N SER A 236 -1.93 10.97 -13.38
CA SER A 236 -1.54 12.40 -13.32
C SER A 236 -2.39 13.26 -14.26
N GLN A 237 -2.69 12.76 -15.48
CA GLN A 237 -3.58 13.44 -16.42
C GLN A 237 -5.01 13.57 -15.88
N ASN A 238 -5.56 12.50 -15.30
CA ASN A 238 -6.88 12.54 -14.68
C ASN A 238 -6.94 13.52 -13.50
N ALA A 239 -5.91 13.50 -12.66
CA ALA A 239 -5.83 14.32 -11.45
C ALA A 239 -5.69 15.82 -11.74
N ALA A 240 -5.04 16.17 -12.86
CA ALA A 240 -4.75 17.56 -13.20
C ALA A 240 -6.01 18.43 -13.39
N LYS A 241 -7.10 17.85 -13.87
CA LYS A 241 -8.37 18.57 -14.13
C LYS A 241 -8.96 19.23 -12.87
N ASP A 242 -8.78 18.55 -11.73
CA ASP A 242 -9.35 18.97 -10.45
C ASP A 242 -8.25 19.38 -9.44
N PHE A 243 -7.01 19.58 -9.89
CA PHE A 243 -5.85 19.92 -9.06
C PHE A 243 -5.64 18.96 -7.89
N LYS A 244 -5.93 17.66 -8.07
CA LYS A 244 -5.76 16.65 -7.04
C LYS A 244 -4.28 16.51 -6.66
N ARG A 245 -4.00 16.32 -5.38
CA ARG A 245 -2.64 15.92 -4.97
C ARG A 245 -2.36 14.50 -5.44
N VAL A 246 -1.21 14.31 -6.10
CA VAL A 246 -0.76 12.99 -6.56
C VAL A 246 0.57 12.63 -5.89
N SER A 247 0.66 11.42 -5.38
CA SER A 247 1.89 10.78 -4.89
C SER A 247 2.09 9.49 -5.67
N LEU A 248 3.18 9.41 -6.42
CA LEU A 248 3.49 8.29 -7.30
C LEU A 248 4.73 7.56 -6.83
N GLU A 249 4.60 6.24 -6.66
CA GLU A 249 5.70 5.31 -6.49
C GLU A 249 5.72 4.38 -7.69
N LEU A 250 6.75 4.47 -8.52
CA LEU A 250 6.78 3.81 -9.82
C LEU A 250 7.96 2.83 -9.92
N GLY A 251 7.97 2.05 -11.00
CA GLY A 251 9.08 1.15 -11.31
C GLY A 251 10.38 1.89 -11.57
N GLY A 252 11.48 1.21 -11.39
CA GLY A 252 12.80 1.77 -11.60
C GLY A 252 13.84 0.72 -11.98
N LYS A 253 15.03 1.20 -12.31
CA LYS A 253 16.25 0.43 -12.55
C LYS A 253 17.36 1.02 -11.69
N GLY A 254 17.26 0.83 -10.36
CA GLY A 254 18.23 1.32 -9.39
C GLY A 254 19.64 0.80 -9.66
N ALA A 255 20.65 1.59 -9.35
CA ALA A 255 22.04 1.19 -9.40
C ALA A 255 22.53 0.78 -8.01
N ASN A 256 23.31 -0.30 -7.94
CA ASN A 256 24.17 -0.63 -6.81
C ASN A 256 25.60 -0.26 -7.21
N ILE A 257 26.19 0.71 -6.52
CA ILE A 257 27.53 1.22 -6.85
C ILE A 257 28.50 0.72 -5.78
N ILE A 258 29.56 0.02 -6.21
CA ILE A 258 30.55 -0.62 -5.33
C ILE A 258 31.94 -0.11 -5.70
N PHE A 259 32.58 0.56 -4.76
CA PHE A 259 33.96 0.99 -4.80
C PHE A 259 34.87 -0.01 -4.08
N LYS A 260 36.19 0.06 -4.32
CA LYS A 260 37.19 -0.85 -3.74
C LYS A 260 37.27 -0.85 -2.21
N ASP A 261 36.85 0.24 -1.59
CA ASP A 261 36.79 0.41 -0.14
C ASP A 261 35.41 0.11 0.46
N ALA A 262 34.50 -0.46 -0.33
CA ALA A 262 33.18 -0.88 0.14
C ALA A 262 33.32 -2.01 1.18
N ASP A 263 32.26 -2.14 1.98
CA ASP A 263 32.11 -3.24 2.95
C ASP A 263 32.35 -4.61 2.26
N PRO A 264 33.10 -5.53 2.88
CA PRO A 264 33.42 -6.83 2.30
C PRO A 264 32.24 -7.61 1.73
N ASP A 265 31.04 -7.50 2.36
CA ASP A 265 29.82 -8.21 1.92
C ASP A 265 28.98 -7.44 0.91
N ALA A 266 29.46 -6.31 0.40
CA ALA A 266 28.66 -5.40 -0.43
C ALA A 266 28.16 -6.07 -1.72
N ILE A 267 28.97 -6.96 -2.32
CA ILE A 267 28.67 -7.69 -3.55
C ILE A 267 27.53 -8.68 -3.32
N GLU A 268 27.66 -9.55 -2.31
CA GLU A 268 26.67 -10.57 -1.97
C GLU A 268 25.36 -9.96 -1.50
N ARG A 269 25.43 -8.91 -0.68
CA ARG A 269 24.23 -8.14 -0.29
C ARG A 269 23.54 -7.51 -1.50
N GLY A 270 24.30 -7.02 -2.47
CA GLY A 270 23.78 -6.49 -3.72
C GLY A 270 23.03 -7.54 -4.52
N ALA A 271 23.63 -8.75 -4.67
CA ALA A 271 22.99 -9.89 -5.32
C ALA A 271 21.69 -10.29 -4.60
N LEU A 272 21.74 -10.47 -3.27
CA LEU A 272 20.58 -10.82 -2.48
C LEU A 272 19.44 -9.82 -2.67
N ARG A 273 19.74 -8.52 -2.66
CA ARG A 273 18.72 -7.48 -2.84
C ARG A 273 18.16 -7.44 -4.26
N CYS A 274 18.98 -7.74 -5.27
CA CYS A 274 18.54 -7.82 -6.66
C CYS A 274 17.55 -8.96 -6.88
N PHE A 275 17.86 -10.16 -6.35
CA PHE A 275 17.07 -11.37 -6.62
C PHE A 275 15.96 -11.63 -5.58
N ARG A 276 15.98 -10.95 -4.44
CA ARG A 276 14.91 -11.08 -3.43
C ARG A 276 13.55 -10.79 -4.04
N ASN A 277 12.53 -11.54 -3.62
CA ASN A 277 11.18 -11.48 -4.17
C ASN A 277 11.15 -11.76 -5.68
N SER A 278 12.07 -12.62 -6.18
CA SER A 278 12.27 -12.92 -7.61
C SER A 278 12.57 -11.67 -8.46
N GLY A 279 13.24 -10.66 -7.86
CA GLY A 279 13.51 -9.37 -8.50
C GLY A 279 12.29 -8.45 -8.66
N GLN A 280 11.14 -8.82 -8.10
CA GLN A 280 9.86 -8.14 -8.27
C GLN A 280 9.69 -6.99 -7.27
N SER A 281 10.68 -6.08 -7.20
CA SER A 281 10.67 -4.92 -6.31
C SER A 281 11.04 -3.66 -7.08
N CYS A 282 10.32 -2.56 -6.84
CA CYS A 282 10.56 -1.28 -7.52
C CYS A 282 11.97 -0.73 -7.25
N ASN A 283 12.54 -1.05 -6.09
CA ASN A 283 13.87 -0.64 -5.64
C ASN A 283 14.94 -1.75 -5.80
N ALA A 284 14.67 -2.83 -6.55
CA ALA A 284 15.68 -3.85 -6.83
C ALA A 284 16.89 -3.23 -7.56
N PRO A 285 18.12 -3.38 -7.02
CA PRO A 285 19.31 -2.80 -7.62
C PRO A 285 19.79 -3.69 -8.78
N THR A 286 19.07 -3.64 -9.89
CA THR A 286 19.24 -4.54 -11.04
C THR A 286 20.47 -4.25 -11.89
N ARG A 287 21.22 -3.18 -11.57
CA ARG A 287 22.50 -2.84 -12.19
C ARG A 287 23.55 -2.70 -11.10
N MET A 288 24.58 -3.55 -11.15
CA MET A 288 25.72 -3.43 -10.24
C MET A 288 26.88 -2.77 -11.01
N LEU A 289 27.23 -1.56 -10.60
CA LEU A 289 28.36 -0.79 -11.12
C LEU A 289 29.53 -0.98 -10.16
N VAL A 290 30.57 -1.63 -10.63
CA VAL A 290 31.74 -1.99 -9.81
C VAL A 290 32.96 -1.23 -10.30
N GLU A 291 33.77 -0.70 -9.38
CA GLU A 291 35.04 -0.11 -9.71
C GLU A 291 35.91 -1.07 -10.53
N LYS A 292 36.53 -0.56 -11.60
CA LYS A 292 37.25 -1.38 -12.59
C LYS A 292 38.28 -2.29 -11.95
N SER A 293 38.97 -1.85 -10.89
CA SER A 293 40.01 -2.60 -10.21
C SER A 293 39.57 -3.92 -9.60
N MET A 294 38.28 -4.02 -9.20
CA MET A 294 37.71 -5.21 -8.56
C MET A 294 36.64 -5.92 -9.40
N TYR A 295 36.49 -5.52 -10.66
CA TYR A 295 35.41 -6.05 -11.51
C TYR A 295 35.44 -7.57 -11.64
N ASN A 296 36.63 -8.17 -11.95
CA ASN A 296 36.76 -9.61 -12.13
C ASN A 296 36.50 -10.37 -10.82
N GLU A 297 37.00 -9.86 -9.69
CA GLU A 297 36.69 -10.41 -8.35
C GLU A 297 35.20 -10.39 -8.07
N ALA A 298 34.53 -9.27 -8.34
CA ALA A 298 33.10 -9.14 -8.14
C ALA A 298 32.29 -10.13 -8.97
N VAL A 299 32.68 -10.36 -10.24
CA VAL A 299 32.02 -11.35 -11.11
C VAL A 299 32.14 -12.76 -10.53
N GLU A 300 33.35 -13.17 -10.11
CA GLU A 300 33.57 -14.50 -9.53
C GLU A 300 32.82 -14.69 -8.22
N ARG A 301 32.79 -13.67 -7.36
CA ARG A 301 32.05 -13.72 -6.10
C ARG A 301 30.52 -13.80 -6.33
N LEU A 302 29.98 -13.02 -7.27
CA LEU A 302 28.57 -13.08 -7.64
C LEU A 302 28.20 -14.47 -8.18
N LYS A 303 29.01 -15.02 -9.11
CA LYS A 303 28.80 -16.35 -9.66
C LYS A 303 28.71 -17.39 -8.53
N LYS A 304 29.74 -17.46 -7.68
CA LYS A 304 29.78 -18.39 -6.54
C LYS A 304 28.58 -18.22 -5.59
N TYR A 305 28.16 -16.99 -5.32
CA TYR A 305 27.04 -16.71 -4.43
C TYR A 305 25.68 -17.12 -5.01
N THR A 306 25.51 -16.99 -6.33
CA THR A 306 24.23 -17.29 -6.99
C THR A 306 24.06 -18.77 -7.37
N GLU A 307 25.16 -19.55 -7.44
CA GLU A 307 25.15 -20.99 -7.70
C GLU A 307 24.90 -21.83 -6.42
N ASN A 308 25.02 -21.25 -5.22
CA ASN A 308 24.76 -21.87 -3.92
C ASN A 308 23.44 -21.40 -3.32
#